data_eb89f17e8b85b3454d5436df1b7440eb
#
_entry.id   eb89f17e8b85b3454d5436df1b7440eb
#
_cell.length_a   1.000
_cell.length_b   1.000
_cell.length_c   1.000
_cell.angle_alpha   90.00
_cell.angle_beta   90.00
_cell.angle_gamma   90.00
#
_symmetry.space_group_name_H-M   'P 1'
#
loop_
_entity.id
_entity.type
_entity.pdbx_description
1 polymer ?
#
loop_
_entity_poly.entity_id
_entity_poly.type
_entity_poly.pdbx_seq_one_letter_code
_entity_poly.pdbx_strand_id
1 'polypeptide(L)' 'MRDRLVIDFAAAEGAVVRMIGLVERRGFRVCGIAMAEEEEKASLTLDLQPLDAKRSVDVLALQLGRLHEVRNVAISGFPS' A
#
# COMPACT_ATOMS: atom_id res chain seq x y z
N MET A 1 1.71 15.06 6.90
CA MET A 1 0.40 14.58 6.51
C MET A 1 0.47 13.09 6.22
N ARG A 2 -0.52 12.34 6.66
CA ARG A 2 -0.52 10.88 6.47
C ARG A 2 -1.57 10.47 5.48
N ASP A 3 -1.28 9.38 4.79
CA ASP A 3 -2.19 8.80 3.82
C ASP A 3 -2.44 7.35 4.19
N ARG A 4 -3.62 6.86 3.87
CA ARG A 4 -3.95 5.45 4.08
C ARG A 4 -4.27 4.81 2.73
N LEU A 5 -3.61 3.70 2.46
CA LEU A 5 -3.90 2.88 1.29
C LEU A 5 -4.50 1.57 1.73
N VAL A 6 -5.52 1.14 1.00
CA VAL A 6 -6.09 -0.20 1.17
C VAL A 6 -5.84 -0.95 -0.13
N ILE A 7 -5.11 -2.05 -0.04
CA ILE A 7 -4.69 -2.83 -1.20
C ILE A 7 -5.35 -4.19 -1.14
N ASP A 8 -6.13 -4.50 -2.16
CA ASP A 8 -6.69 -5.84 -2.32
C ASP A 8 -5.78 -6.62 -3.26
N PHE A 9 -5.36 -7.79 -2.84
CA PHE A 9 -4.38 -8.56 -3.61
C PHE A 9 -4.59 -10.06 -3.44
N ALA A 10 -4.04 -10.81 -4.39
CA ALA A 10 -4.04 -12.27 -4.28
C ALA A 10 -2.92 -12.68 -3.33
N ALA A 11 -3.27 -13.49 -2.34
CA ALA A 11 -2.28 -13.95 -1.36
C ALA A 11 -1.27 -14.85 -2.09
N ALA A 12 -0.06 -14.36 -2.23
CA ALA A 12 1.02 -15.05 -2.90
C ALA A 12 2.29 -14.87 -2.08
N GLU A 13 3.19 -15.83 -2.20
CA GLU A 13 4.43 -15.79 -1.45
C GLU A 13 5.22 -14.54 -1.82
N GLY A 14 5.63 -13.77 -0.80
CA GLY A 14 6.43 -12.57 -0.98
C GLY A 14 5.65 -11.34 -1.40
N ALA A 15 4.32 -11.43 -1.58
CA ALA A 15 3.54 -10.30 -2.05
C ALA A 15 3.64 -9.09 -1.10
N VAL A 16 3.49 -9.32 0.19
CA VAL A 16 3.53 -8.22 1.17
C VAL A 16 4.91 -7.57 1.18
N VAL A 17 5.96 -8.39 1.13
CA VAL A 17 7.34 -7.86 1.11
C VAL A 17 7.57 -7.00 -0.13
N ARG A 18 7.07 -7.43 -1.29
CA ARG A 18 7.21 -6.65 -2.52
C ARG A 18 6.47 -5.32 -2.45
N MET A 19 5.25 -5.34 -1.90
CA MET A 19 4.45 -4.11 -1.78
C MET A 19 5.10 -3.12 -0.81
N ILE A 20 5.52 -3.58 0.35
CA ILE A 20 6.16 -2.71 1.32
C ILE A 20 7.49 -2.18 0.79
N GLY A 21 8.26 -3.04 0.13
CA GLY A 21 9.51 -2.61 -0.49
C GLY A 21 9.32 -1.51 -1.52
N LEU A 22 8.26 -1.64 -2.35
CA LEU A 22 7.96 -0.61 -3.33
C LEU A 22 7.59 0.71 -2.65
N VAL A 23 6.75 0.64 -1.62
CA VAL A 23 6.34 1.82 -0.87
C VAL A 23 7.55 2.56 -0.31
N GLU A 24 8.46 1.83 0.31
CA GLU A 24 9.65 2.44 0.91
C GLU A 24 10.60 3.00 -0.14
N ARG A 25 10.78 2.29 -1.25
CA ARG A 25 11.63 2.79 -2.33
C ARG A 25 11.09 4.07 -2.97
N ARG A 26 9.79 4.26 -2.91
CA ARG A 26 9.17 5.47 -3.48
C ARG A 26 9.12 6.63 -2.49
N GLY A 27 9.76 6.48 -1.34
CA GLY A 27 9.94 7.57 -0.40
C GLY A 27 8.81 7.77 0.58
N PHE A 28 8.16 6.67 0.97
CA PHE A 28 7.13 6.70 2.01
C PHE A 28 7.55 5.86 3.19
N ARG A 29 7.28 6.37 4.38
CA ARG A 29 7.49 5.60 5.60
C ARG A 29 6.18 4.90 5.97
N VAL A 30 6.27 3.62 6.29
CA VAL A 30 5.12 2.84 6.74
C VAL A 30 4.96 3.08 8.24
N CYS A 31 3.86 3.70 8.63
CA CYS A 31 3.58 4.03 10.02
C CYS A 31 2.65 3.03 10.68
N GLY A 32 1.88 2.29 9.91
CA GLY A 32 0.98 1.29 10.42
C GLY A 32 0.65 0.28 9.35
N ILE A 33 0.44 -0.95 9.77
CA ILE A 33 0.10 -2.07 8.89
C ILE A 33 -1.02 -2.85 9.53
N ALA A 34 -2.05 -3.16 8.74
CA ALA A 34 -3.07 -4.11 9.13
C ALA A 34 -3.36 -4.98 7.93
N MET A 35 -3.54 -6.26 8.16
CA MET A 35 -3.79 -7.21 7.09
C MET A 35 -4.93 -8.14 7.48
N ALA A 36 -5.80 -8.40 6.53
CA ALA A 36 -6.85 -9.39 6.67
C ALA A 36 -6.72 -10.37 5.50
N GLU A 37 -6.78 -11.63 5.80
CA GLU A 37 -6.70 -12.66 4.77
C GLU A 37 -7.91 -13.57 4.87
N GLU A 38 -8.55 -13.82 3.72
CA GLU A 38 -9.73 -14.65 3.64
C GLU A 38 -9.63 -15.51 2.41
N GLU A 39 -9.40 -16.80 2.62
CA GLU A 39 -9.17 -17.77 1.55
C GLU A 39 -7.98 -17.33 0.70
N GLU A 40 -8.22 -17.04 -0.59
CA GLU A 40 -7.15 -16.65 -1.51
C GLU A 40 -7.02 -15.14 -1.65
N LYS A 41 -7.89 -14.40 -0.97
CA LYS A 41 -7.91 -12.94 -1.05
C LYS A 41 -7.30 -12.34 0.21
N ALA A 42 -6.62 -11.24 0.04
CA ALA A 42 -6.05 -10.53 1.17
C ALA A 42 -6.23 -9.03 0.97
N SER A 43 -6.28 -8.33 2.09
CA SER A 43 -6.39 -6.88 2.10
C SER A 43 -5.31 -6.36 3.02
N LEU A 44 -4.53 -5.41 2.53
CA LEU A 44 -3.45 -4.78 3.28
C LEU A 44 -3.77 -3.30 3.42
N THR A 45 -3.85 -2.84 4.67
CA THR A 45 -4.05 -1.43 4.96
C THR A 45 -2.74 -0.86 5.45
N LEU A 46 -2.26 0.16 4.76
CA LEU A 46 -1.00 0.83 5.09
C LEU A 46 -1.27 2.28 5.46
N ASP A 47 -0.75 2.69 6.61
CA ASP A 47 -0.73 4.09 6.99
C ASP A 47 0.66 4.61 6.64
N LEU A 48 0.70 5.64 5.81
CA LEU A 48 1.93 6.10 5.19
C LEU A 48 2.17 7.57 5.48
N GLN A 49 3.45 7.92 5.55
CA GLN A 49 3.88 9.29 5.64
C GLN A 49 4.91 9.55 4.55
N PRO A 50 4.67 10.52 3.66
CA PRO A 50 5.67 10.84 2.65
C PRO A 50 6.91 11.45 3.33
N LEU A 51 8.09 11.07 2.83
CA LEU A 51 9.34 11.54 3.41
C LEU A 51 9.67 12.98 3.00
N ASP A 52 9.05 13.45 1.91
CA ASP A 52 9.17 14.84 1.52
C ASP A 52 7.92 15.25 0.75
N ALA A 53 7.79 16.56 0.47
CA ALA A 53 6.60 17.15 -0.13
C ALA A 53 6.41 16.76 -1.61
N LYS A 54 7.41 16.17 -2.23
CA LYS A 54 7.34 15.81 -3.64
C LYS A 54 6.73 14.42 -3.86
N ARG A 55 6.55 13.66 -2.81
CA ARG A 55 6.03 12.30 -2.92
C ARG A 55 4.51 12.35 -3.05
N SER A 56 3.99 11.68 -4.07
CA SER A 56 2.56 11.65 -4.33
C SER A 56 2.01 10.26 -4.06
N VAL A 57 1.00 10.19 -3.18
CA VAL A 57 0.35 8.92 -2.88
C VAL A 57 -0.43 8.41 -4.09
N ASP A 58 -0.91 9.32 -4.97
CA ASP A 58 -1.61 8.92 -6.18
C ASP A 58 -0.69 8.16 -7.12
N VAL A 59 0.54 8.62 -7.27
CA VAL A 59 1.53 7.95 -8.10
C VAL A 59 1.89 6.61 -7.50
N LEU A 60 2.06 6.56 -6.19
CA LEU A 60 2.36 5.31 -5.50
C LEU A 60 1.25 4.29 -5.72
N ALA A 61 -0.01 4.72 -5.61
CA ALA A 61 -1.14 3.83 -5.81
C ALA A 61 -1.16 3.25 -7.22
N LEU A 62 -0.86 4.08 -8.23
CA LEU A 62 -0.77 3.59 -9.60
C LEU A 62 0.32 2.55 -9.78
N GLN A 63 1.47 2.75 -9.14
CA GLN A 63 2.56 1.80 -9.26
C GLN A 63 2.29 0.50 -8.54
N LEU A 64 1.65 0.58 -7.36
CA LEU A 64 1.23 -0.64 -6.66
C LEU A 64 0.23 -1.43 -7.51
N GLY A 65 -0.67 -0.73 -8.18
CA GLY A 65 -1.65 -1.37 -9.04
C GLY A 65 -1.06 -2.13 -10.21
N ARG A 66 0.21 -1.88 -10.55
CA ARG A 66 0.89 -2.60 -11.63
C ARG A 66 1.52 -3.91 -11.19
N LEU A 67 1.58 -4.16 -9.89
CA LEU A 67 2.12 -5.42 -9.39
C LEU A 67 1.16 -6.55 -9.76
N HIS A 68 1.73 -7.68 -10.16
CA HIS A 68 0.97 -8.81 -10.69
C HIS A 68 -0.14 -9.29 -9.74
N GLU A 69 0.15 -9.37 -8.46
CA GLU A 69 -0.79 -9.88 -7.47
C GLU A 69 -1.80 -8.84 -6.98
N VAL A 70 -1.61 -7.57 -7.30
CA VAL A 70 -2.51 -6.50 -6.81
C VAL A 70 -3.75 -6.43 -7.70
N ARG A 71 -4.92 -6.40 -7.07
CA ARG A 71 -6.20 -6.33 -7.77
C ARG A 71 -6.81 -4.94 -7.71
N ASN A 72 -6.64 -4.25 -6.59
CA ASN A 72 -7.23 -2.93 -6.42
C ASN A 72 -6.44 -2.16 -5.38
N VAL A 73 -6.31 -0.87 -5.58
CA VAL A 73 -5.68 0.03 -4.61
C VAL A 73 -6.61 1.22 -4.41
N ALA A 74 -7.01 1.43 -3.16
CA ALA A 74 -7.85 2.56 -2.81
C ALA A 74 -7.10 3.49 -1.87
N ILE A 75 -7.20 4.78 -2.12
CA ILE A 75 -6.66 5.80 -1.23
C ILE A 75 -7.79 6.19 -0.29
N SER A 76 -7.55 6.01 1.01
CA SER A 76 -8.52 6.36 2.04
C SER A 76 -7.94 7.49 2.86
N GLY A 77 -8.69 8.56 3.02
CA GLY A 77 -8.25 9.67 3.83
C GLY A 77 -8.01 9.22 5.27
N PHE A 78 -6.93 9.72 5.86
CA PHE A 78 -6.65 9.42 7.25
C PHE A 78 -7.64 10.21 8.12
N PRO A 79 -8.33 9.56 9.04
CA PRO A 79 -9.25 10.29 9.91
C PRO A 79 -8.43 11.28 10.75
N SER A 80 -8.80 12.52 10.67
CA SER A 80 -8.12 13.60 11.41
C SER A 80 -8.71 13.76 12.80
#